data_5d1c6d02b9164bf78744bdc32c2c86db
#
_entry.id   5d1c6d02b9164bf78744bdc32c2c86db
#
_cell.length_a   1.000
_cell.length_b   1.000
_cell.length_c   1.000
_cell.angle_alpha   90.00
_cell.angle_beta   90.00
_cell.angle_gamma   90.00
#
_symmetry.space_group_name_H-M   'P 1'
#
loop_
_entity.id
_entity.type
_entity.pdbx_description
1 polymer ?
#
loop_
_entity_poly.entity_id
_entity_poly.type
_entity_poly.pdbx_seq_one_letter_code
_entity_poly.pdbx_strand_id
1 'polypeptide(L)'
;MNIVGPIWNFLQKQAAQGHTPIALRGPRRASKTWTVVQFLLDRMYQDGDEVIFASMTEVQGDAGVYNDYCKVITDEEWYRNTFAITRSPRRIESRCFAANGRRGVATFRSFRDPESAKGAACDWIFINEANKFSLQQYYDLAPNARKGVIIDFNPNFHFWAEEIVPPSQELHVHWEWNRRNLTQSQIQWFEDVTERGTREGHTSADEYYYRVYVLGEYAEISGDIFTPANIRREKIEPTGLTNYFIYGDPSALCGADYFACVLGAERDGLLYIVDAFSTNVGGKLDIAEHMQVWCLKYDVREIWIEGNGLVGKQFYEEQGSTFGGIMHPYTNRDNKHGRIIGNYENICTKVVFNDTPEMAAFLSQVYEYTNKDSAKVHDDNIDAVNSAYEIAHRRYGVK
;
A
#
# COMPACT_ATOMS: atom_id res chain seq x y z
N MET A 1 -22.38 -14.26 -12.60
CA MET A 1 -22.22 -13.68 -11.25
C MET A 1 -21.03 -14.36 -10.53
N ASN A 2 -19.99 -13.60 -10.24
CA ASN A 2 -18.72 -14.15 -9.69
C ASN A 2 -18.71 -14.08 -8.14
N ILE A 3 -19.83 -14.41 -7.50
CA ILE A 3 -19.98 -14.41 -6.04
C ILE A 3 -19.20 -15.57 -5.44
N VAL A 4 -18.41 -15.29 -4.41
CA VAL A 4 -17.79 -16.31 -3.56
C VAL A 4 -18.77 -16.65 -2.43
N GLY A 5 -19.41 -17.81 -2.54
CA GLY A 5 -20.50 -18.25 -1.66
C GLY A 5 -20.21 -18.12 -0.16
N PRO A 6 -19.05 -18.61 0.36
CA PRO A 6 -18.73 -18.48 1.78
C PRO A 6 -18.69 -17.02 2.28
N ILE A 7 -18.13 -16.09 1.48
CA ILE A 7 -18.10 -14.67 1.86
C ILE A 7 -19.51 -14.08 1.84
N TRP A 8 -20.29 -14.36 0.80
CA TRP A 8 -21.66 -13.90 0.69
C TRP A 8 -22.53 -14.35 1.86
N ASN A 9 -22.52 -15.64 2.17
CA ASN A 9 -23.30 -16.20 3.27
C ASN A 9 -22.90 -15.61 4.62
N PHE A 10 -21.60 -15.38 4.82
CA PHE A 10 -21.11 -14.73 6.04
C PHE A 10 -21.65 -13.30 6.15
N LEU A 11 -21.53 -12.48 5.10
CA LEU A 11 -22.04 -11.11 5.09
C LEU A 11 -23.55 -11.05 5.36
N GLN A 12 -24.33 -11.91 4.72
CA GLN A 12 -25.79 -12.00 4.96
C GLN A 12 -26.10 -12.33 6.41
N LYS A 13 -25.40 -13.31 6.99
CA LYS A 13 -25.60 -13.72 8.39
C LYS A 13 -25.24 -12.58 9.35
N GLN A 14 -24.08 -11.95 9.18
CA GLN A 14 -23.63 -10.88 10.07
C GLN A 14 -24.55 -9.66 10.00
N ALA A 15 -24.94 -9.27 8.79
CA ALA A 15 -25.89 -8.17 8.57
C ALA A 15 -27.26 -8.43 9.21
N ALA A 16 -27.79 -9.65 9.07
CA ALA A 16 -29.08 -10.03 9.69
C ALA A 16 -29.02 -10.00 11.22
N GLN A 17 -27.87 -10.19 11.81
CA GLN A 17 -27.63 -10.12 13.26
C GLN A 17 -27.32 -8.70 13.76
N GLY A 18 -27.18 -7.71 12.86
CA GLY A 18 -26.81 -6.33 13.22
C GLY A 18 -25.38 -6.20 13.75
N HIS A 19 -24.50 -7.13 13.38
CA HIS A 19 -23.10 -7.10 13.84
C HIS A 19 -22.31 -6.03 13.11
N THR A 20 -21.41 -5.34 13.84
CA THR A 20 -20.50 -4.31 13.32
C THR A 20 -19.28 -4.17 14.24
N PRO A 21 -18.04 -4.04 13.71
CA PRO A 21 -17.67 -4.19 12.32
C PRO A 21 -17.74 -5.65 11.83
N ILE A 22 -17.94 -5.84 10.53
CA ILE A 22 -17.83 -7.15 9.85
C ILE A 22 -16.52 -7.16 9.10
N ALA A 23 -15.63 -8.09 9.41
CA ALA A 23 -14.28 -8.14 8.85
C ALA A 23 -14.07 -9.31 7.90
N LEU A 24 -13.38 -9.04 6.79
CA LEU A 24 -12.91 -10.03 5.83
C LEU A 24 -11.38 -9.99 5.77
N ARG A 25 -10.72 -10.93 6.43
CA ARG A 25 -9.26 -11.08 6.40
C ARG A 25 -8.85 -12.14 5.39
N GLY A 26 -7.83 -11.89 4.61
CA GLY A 26 -7.33 -12.90 3.68
C GLY A 26 -6.43 -12.34 2.59
N PRO A 27 -5.87 -13.21 1.73
CA PRO A 27 -4.90 -12.81 0.72
C PRO A 27 -5.52 -11.91 -0.38
N ARG A 28 -4.65 -11.31 -1.20
CA ARG A 28 -5.06 -10.64 -2.43
C ARG A 28 -5.75 -11.65 -3.35
N ARG A 29 -6.64 -11.16 -4.23
CA ARG A 29 -7.37 -11.97 -5.22
C ARG A 29 -8.30 -13.05 -4.66
N ALA A 30 -8.57 -13.04 -3.36
CA ALA A 30 -9.56 -13.92 -2.72
C ALA A 30 -11.02 -13.46 -2.92
N SER A 31 -11.26 -12.41 -3.74
CA SER A 31 -12.59 -11.85 -4.07
C SER A 31 -13.32 -11.16 -2.90
N LYS A 32 -12.59 -10.72 -1.86
CA LYS A 32 -13.19 -10.01 -0.73
C LYS A 32 -13.97 -8.77 -1.21
N THR A 33 -13.25 -7.79 -1.74
CA THR A 33 -13.81 -6.51 -2.24
C THR A 33 -14.93 -6.74 -3.25
N TRP A 34 -14.71 -7.63 -4.23
CA TRP A 34 -15.70 -7.91 -5.28
C TRP A 34 -17.02 -8.45 -4.71
N THR A 35 -16.95 -9.36 -3.72
CA THR A 35 -18.16 -9.93 -3.11
C THR A 35 -18.86 -8.92 -2.19
N VAL A 36 -18.10 -8.05 -1.47
CA VAL A 36 -18.69 -6.95 -0.69
C VAL A 36 -19.42 -5.96 -1.61
N VAL A 37 -18.82 -5.62 -2.76
CA VAL A 37 -19.45 -4.76 -3.76
C VAL A 37 -20.82 -5.33 -4.18
N GLN A 38 -20.87 -6.61 -4.54
CA GLN A 38 -22.12 -7.26 -4.95
C GLN A 38 -23.15 -7.32 -3.81
N PHE A 39 -22.69 -7.59 -2.58
CA PHE A 39 -23.55 -7.58 -1.40
C PHE A 39 -24.17 -6.20 -1.15
N LEU A 40 -23.40 -5.13 -1.26
CA LEU A 40 -23.88 -3.77 -1.04
C LEU A 40 -24.80 -3.29 -2.18
N LEU A 41 -24.54 -3.70 -3.42
CA LEU A 41 -25.48 -3.47 -4.54
C LEU A 41 -26.82 -4.16 -4.28
N ASP A 42 -26.82 -5.38 -3.74
CA ASP A 42 -28.05 -6.07 -3.35
C ASP A 42 -28.81 -5.29 -2.26
N ARG A 43 -28.12 -4.80 -1.22
CA ARG A 43 -28.74 -3.93 -0.19
C ARG A 43 -29.30 -2.64 -0.77
N MET A 44 -28.60 -2.01 -1.70
CA MET A 44 -29.07 -0.82 -2.41
C MET A 44 -30.35 -1.11 -3.19
N TYR A 45 -30.44 -2.27 -3.84
CA TYR A 45 -31.62 -2.67 -4.61
C TYR A 45 -32.80 -3.04 -3.73
N GLN A 46 -32.59 -3.91 -2.72
CA GLN A 46 -33.66 -4.47 -1.88
C GLN A 46 -34.20 -3.44 -0.87
N ASP A 47 -33.29 -2.72 -0.22
CA ASP A 47 -33.62 -1.88 0.94
C ASP A 47 -33.51 -0.37 0.64
N GLY A 48 -33.00 0.00 -0.53
CA GLY A 48 -32.73 1.39 -0.87
C GLY A 48 -31.63 2.00 -0.02
N ASP A 49 -30.61 1.19 0.36
CA ASP A 49 -29.57 1.60 1.29
C ASP A 49 -28.62 2.64 0.70
N GLU A 50 -28.14 3.53 1.57
CA GLU A 50 -27.07 4.48 1.29
C GLU A 50 -25.73 3.89 1.75
N VAL A 51 -24.76 3.87 0.83
CA VAL A 51 -23.45 3.25 1.04
C VAL A 51 -22.34 4.27 0.85
N ILE A 52 -21.36 4.28 1.78
CA ILE A 52 -20.12 5.02 1.62
C ILE A 52 -18.97 4.02 1.43
N PHE A 53 -18.21 4.23 0.35
CA PHE A 53 -16.94 3.58 0.13
C PHE A 53 -15.81 4.48 0.61
N ALA A 54 -15.13 4.04 1.65
CA ALA A 54 -14.00 4.73 2.25
C ALA A 54 -12.69 4.19 1.68
N SER A 55 -11.86 5.07 1.13
CA SER A 55 -10.46 4.79 0.74
C SER A 55 -9.54 5.86 1.29
N MET A 56 -8.24 5.55 1.46
CA MET A 56 -7.27 6.53 1.97
C MET A 56 -6.90 7.60 0.94
N THR A 57 -7.01 7.32 -0.35
CA THR A 57 -6.69 8.29 -1.39
C THR A 57 -7.69 8.23 -2.55
N GLU A 58 -7.87 9.37 -3.25
CA GLU A 58 -8.70 9.40 -4.47
C GLU A 58 -8.19 8.46 -5.56
N VAL A 59 -6.86 8.33 -5.70
CA VAL A 59 -6.24 7.43 -6.68
C VAL A 59 -6.52 5.96 -6.35
N GLN A 60 -6.56 5.59 -5.08
CA GLN A 60 -6.96 4.23 -4.67
C GLN A 60 -8.46 4.00 -4.90
N GLY A 61 -9.27 5.03 -4.66
CA GLY A 61 -10.69 5.00 -5.02
C GLY A 61 -10.89 4.84 -6.54
N ASP A 62 -10.06 5.48 -7.37
CA ASP A 62 -10.13 5.38 -8.84
C ASP A 62 -9.67 4.05 -9.39
N ALA A 63 -8.53 3.55 -8.91
CA ALA A 63 -7.92 2.31 -9.38
C ALA A 63 -8.49 1.04 -8.71
N GLY A 64 -9.19 1.21 -7.61
CA GLY A 64 -9.68 0.12 -6.76
C GLY A 64 -11.19 -0.05 -6.80
N VAL A 65 -11.83 0.18 -5.64
CA VAL A 65 -13.25 -0.17 -5.39
C VAL A 65 -14.23 0.43 -6.40
N TYR A 66 -14.04 1.69 -6.81
CA TYR A 66 -14.93 2.32 -7.82
C TYR A 66 -14.84 1.59 -9.17
N ASN A 67 -13.65 1.23 -9.63
CA ASN A 67 -13.49 0.47 -10.86
C ASN A 67 -14.09 -0.95 -10.75
N ASP A 68 -13.94 -1.59 -9.59
CA ASP A 68 -14.56 -2.89 -9.34
C ASP A 68 -16.09 -2.80 -9.40
N TYR A 69 -16.67 -1.73 -8.83
CA TYR A 69 -18.11 -1.44 -8.98
C TYR A 69 -18.53 -1.25 -10.43
N CYS A 70 -17.80 -0.40 -11.15
CA CYS A 70 -18.10 -0.16 -12.56
C CYS A 70 -18.06 -1.46 -13.35
N LYS A 71 -17.06 -2.33 -13.10
CA LYS A 71 -16.96 -3.64 -13.75
C LYS A 71 -18.10 -4.56 -13.37
N VAL A 72 -18.42 -4.71 -12.07
CA VAL A 72 -19.57 -5.53 -11.62
C VAL A 72 -20.83 -5.09 -12.34
N ILE A 73 -21.08 -3.78 -12.45
CA ILE A 73 -22.28 -3.24 -13.09
C ILE A 73 -22.24 -3.43 -14.60
N THR A 74 -21.08 -3.25 -15.25
CA THR A 74 -20.97 -3.33 -16.71
C THR A 74 -20.93 -4.75 -17.24
N ASP A 75 -20.40 -5.69 -16.49
CA ASP A 75 -20.21 -7.08 -16.93
C ASP A 75 -21.51 -7.89 -16.93
N GLU A 76 -22.48 -7.50 -16.12
CA GLU A 76 -23.74 -8.24 -15.98
C GLU A 76 -24.95 -7.40 -16.41
N GLU A 77 -25.78 -7.93 -17.29
CA GLU A 77 -26.95 -7.23 -17.85
C GLU A 77 -27.93 -6.77 -16.77
N TRP A 78 -28.19 -7.59 -15.76
CA TRP A 78 -29.10 -7.24 -14.68
C TRP A 78 -28.61 -6.00 -13.92
N TYR A 79 -27.32 -5.93 -13.57
CA TYR A 79 -26.76 -4.76 -12.89
C TYR A 79 -26.79 -3.51 -13.78
N ARG A 80 -26.47 -3.63 -15.09
CA ARG A 80 -26.55 -2.50 -16.03
C ARG A 80 -27.95 -1.91 -16.12
N ASN A 81 -28.98 -2.76 -16.07
CA ASN A 81 -30.35 -2.34 -16.10
C ASN A 81 -30.83 -1.77 -14.77
N THR A 82 -30.24 -2.17 -13.67
CA THR A 82 -30.64 -1.82 -12.30
C THR A 82 -29.94 -0.57 -11.78
N PHE A 83 -28.70 -0.31 -12.16
CA PHE A 83 -27.90 0.78 -11.61
C PHE A 83 -27.43 1.78 -12.67
N ALA A 84 -27.34 3.05 -12.25
CA ALA A 84 -26.76 4.14 -13.03
C ALA A 84 -25.41 4.52 -12.42
N ILE A 85 -24.40 4.75 -13.27
CA ILE A 85 -23.06 5.16 -12.89
C ILE A 85 -22.86 6.62 -13.28
N THR A 86 -22.46 7.47 -12.32
CA THR A 86 -22.03 8.84 -12.54
C THR A 86 -20.54 8.96 -12.19
N ARG A 87 -19.74 9.55 -13.08
CA ARG A 87 -18.29 9.65 -12.92
C ARG A 87 -17.84 10.89 -12.15
N SER A 88 -18.61 11.97 -12.19
CA SER A 88 -18.29 13.22 -11.50
C SER A 88 -19.58 13.90 -11.01
N PRO A 89 -19.86 13.93 -9.69
CA PRO A 89 -19.15 13.17 -8.64
C PRO A 89 -19.31 11.67 -8.83
N ARG A 90 -18.36 10.86 -8.31
CA ARG A 90 -18.44 9.38 -8.37
C ARG A 90 -19.59 8.89 -7.53
N ARG A 91 -20.61 8.38 -8.20
CA ARG A 91 -21.85 7.94 -7.59
C ARG A 91 -22.45 6.80 -8.37
N ILE A 92 -23.07 5.87 -7.67
CA ILE A 92 -23.87 4.80 -8.23
C ILE A 92 -25.26 4.88 -7.59
N GLU A 93 -26.30 4.80 -8.41
CA GLU A 93 -27.67 4.88 -7.95
C GLU A 93 -28.50 3.74 -8.50
N SER A 94 -29.38 3.19 -7.67
CA SER A 94 -30.44 2.31 -8.15
C SER A 94 -31.37 3.07 -9.08
N ARG A 95 -31.75 2.51 -10.22
CA ARG A 95 -32.72 3.10 -11.15
C ARG A 95 -34.14 3.02 -10.61
N CYS A 96 -34.42 2.04 -9.75
CA CYS A 96 -35.71 1.79 -9.13
C CYS A 96 -35.69 2.16 -7.65
N PHE A 97 -36.84 2.48 -7.12
CA PHE A 97 -37.05 2.61 -5.68
C PHE A 97 -37.29 1.22 -5.07
N ALA A 98 -36.74 1.01 -3.88
CA ALA A 98 -37.06 -0.16 -3.08
C ALA A 98 -38.52 -0.13 -2.58
N ALA A 99 -39.00 -1.24 -2.06
CA ALA A 99 -40.39 -1.37 -1.58
C ALA A 99 -40.77 -0.35 -0.47
N ASN A 100 -39.76 0.13 0.28
CA ASN A 100 -39.92 1.16 1.31
C ASN A 100 -39.90 2.61 0.77
N GLY A 101 -39.86 2.79 -0.55
CA GLY A 101 -39.82 4.09 -1.21
C GLY A 101 -38.43 4.79 -1.18
N ARG A 102 -37.38 4.15 -0.67
CA ARG A 102 -36.02 4.66 -0.70
C ARG A 102 -35.28 4.29 -1.98
N ARG A 103 -34.28 5.06 -2.34
CA ARG A 103 -33.44 4.80 -3.50
C ARG A 103 -32.02 4.52 -3.05
N GLY A 104 -31.47 3.38 -3.44
CA GLY A 104 -30.14 3.00 -3.10
C GLY A 104 -29.08 3.88 -3.79
N VAL A 105 -28.11 4.32 -3.01
CA VAL A 105 -27.05 5.23 -3.46
C VAL A 105 -25.72 4.80 -2.87
N ALA A 106 -24.68 4.71 -3.71
CA ALA A 106 -23.31 4.56 -3.25
C ALA A 106 -22.48 5.80 -3.61
N THR A 107 -21.71 6.30 -2.66
CA THR A 107 -20.76 7.38 -2.82
C THR A 107 -19.33 6.93 -2.47
N PHE A 108 -18.35 7.49 -3.17
CA PHE A 108 -16.94 7.15 -2.99
C PHE A 108 -16.23 8.35 -2.39
N ARG A 109 -15.59 8.15 -1.24
CA ARG A 109 -14.93 9.22 -0.49
C ARG A 109 -13.51 8.84 -0.12
N SER A 110 -12.61 9.81 -0.24
CA SER A 110 -11.27 9.72 0.32
C SER A 110 -11.25 10.31 1.71
N PHE A 111 -10.64 9.60 2.65
CA PHE A 111 -10.51 10.01 4.05
C PHE A 111 -9.05 10.32 4.43
N ARG A 112 -8.31 10.90 3.50
CA ARG A 112 -6.96 11.41 3.76
C ARG A 112 -6.95 12.49 4.85
N ASP A 113 -8.01 13.33 4.87
CA ASP A 113 -8.20 14.34 5.90
C ASP A 113 -9.20 13.81 6.94
N PRO A 114 -8.82 13.70 8.24
CA PRO A 114 -9.74 13.27 9.31
C PRO A 114 -11.03 14.08 9.40
N GLU A 115 -11.00 15.36 9.03
CA GLU A 115 -12.19 16.21 9.04
C GLU A 115 -13.22 15.82 7.96
N SER A 116 -12.81 15.18 6.90
CA SER A 116 -13.70 14.71 5.82
C SER A 116 -14.65 13.59 6.25
N ALA A 117 -14.36 12.93 7.39
CA ALA A 117 -15.19 11.86 7.95
C ALA A 117 -16.46 12.38 8.65
N LYS A 118 -16.49 13.66 9.03
CA LYS A 118 -17.59 14.24 9.79
C LYS A 118 -18.81 14.50 8.89
N GLY A 119 -19.98 14.00 9.29
CA GLY A 119 -21.28 14.47 8.79
C GLY A 119 -21.94 13.71 7.63
N ALA A 120 -21.54 12.49 7.32
CA ALA A 120 -22.18 11.68 6.28
C ALA A 120 -22.88 10.45 6.85
N ALA A 121 -24.08 10.62 7.40
CA ALA A 121 -24.90 9.48 7.82
C ALA A 121 -25.29 8.63 6.61
N CYS A 122 -25.07 7.31 6.69
CA CYS A 122 -25.41 6.33 5.66
C CYS A 122 -25.90 5.04 6.30
N ASP A 123 -26.31 4.06 5.51
CA ASP A 123 -26.70 2.75 6.06
C ASP A 123 -25.47 1.87 6.23
N TRP A 124 -24.56 1.85 5.26
CA TRP A 124 -23.35 1.04 5.28
C TRP A 124 -22.10 1.85 4.97
N ILE A 125 -21.01 1.55 5.67
CA ILE A 125 -19.68 2.01 5.31
C ILE A 125 -18.83 0.78 4.96
N PHE A 126 -18.17 0.82 3.81
CA PHE A 126 -17.15 -0.17 3.46
C PHE A 126 -15.78 0.48 3.46
N ILE A 127 -14.91 0.01 4.34
CA ILE A 127 -13.51 0.43 4.43
C ILE A 127 -12.65 -0.62 3.74
N ASN A 128 -12.23 -0.32 2.52
CA ASN A 128 -11.35 -1.19 1.75
C ASN A 128 -9.89 -0.97 2.17
N GLU A 129 -9.15 -2.06 2.35
CA GLU A 129 -7.78 -2.04 2.86
C GLU A 129 -7.69 -1.34 4.23
N ALA A 130 -8.51 -1.80 5.20
CA ALA A 130 -8.66 -1.19 6.52
C ALA A 130 -7.34 -1.07 7.30
N ASN A 131 -6.36 -1.91 7.00
CA ASN A 131 -5.01 -1.81 7.53
C ASN A 131 -4.25 -0.52 7.16
N LYS A 132 -4.79 0.29 6.24
CA LYS A 132 -4.26 1.61 5.89
C LYS A 132 -4.89 2.76 6.70
N PHE A 133 -5.97 2.48 7.44
CA PHE A 133 -6.67 3.45 8.27
C PHE A 133 -6.16 3.37 9.70
N SER A 134 -6.10 4.52 10.38
CA SER A 134 -5.86 4.55 11.82
C SER A 134 -7.14 4.17 12.59
N LEU A 135 -6.98 3.73 13.85
CA LEU A 135 -8.11 3.48 14.75
C LEU A 135 -8.97 4.73 14.95
N GLN A 136 -8.34 5.90 15.02
CA GLN A 136 -9.06 7.17 15.15
C GLN A 136 -9.97 7.43 13.93
N GLN A 137 -9.46 7.20 12.71
CA GLN A 137 -10.28 7.35 11.49
C GLN A 137 -11.46 6.37 11.46
N TYR A 138 -11.26 5.14 11.96
CA TYR A 138 -12.36 4.20 12.13
C TYR A 138 -13.42 4.74 13.10
N TYR A 139 -13.02 5.25 14.27
CA TYR A 139 -13.96 5.82 15.24
C TYR A 139 -14.65 7.10 14.77
N ASP A 140 -14.04 7.85 13.88
CA ASP A 140 -14.67 9.03 13.26
C ASP A 140 -15.71 8.63 12.19
N LEU A 141 -15.53 7.48 11.55
CA LEU A 141 -16.40 6.96 10.49
C LEU A 141 -17.54 6.10 11.01
N ALA A 142 -17.25 5.17 11.90
CA ALA A 142 -18.18 4.11 12.31
C ALA A 142 -19.53 4.62 12.86
N PRO A 143 -19.57 5.71 13.66
CA PRO A 143 -20.84 6.25 14.16
C PRO A 143 -21.80 6.76 13.07
N ASN A 144 -21.33 7.00 11.87
CA ASN A 144 -22.13 7.47 10.75
C ASN A 144 -22.92 6.34 10.04
N ALA A 145 -22.58 5.07 10.31
CA ALA A 145 -23.23 3.90 9.72
C ALA A 145 -24.43 3.46 10.58
N ARG A 146 -25.64 3.52 10.01
CA ARG A 146 -26.89 3.11 10.69
C ARG A 146 -27.04 1.59 10.80
N LYS A 147 -26.54 0.83 9.82
CA LYS A 147 -26.65 -0.64 9.75
C LYS A 147 -25.33 -1.35 10.05
N GLY A 148 -24.20 -0.79 9.63
CA GLY A 148 -22.90 -1.34 9.99
C GLY A 148 -21.73 -0.91 9.12
N VAL A 149 -20.58 -1.33 9.56
CA VAL A 149 -19.29 -1.14 8.88
C VAL A 149 -18.77 -2.48 8.42
N ILE A 150 -18.38 -2.58 7.16
CA ILE A 150 -17.67 -3.73 6.60
C ILE A 150 -16.23 -3.30 6.36
N ILE A 151 -15.27 -4.12 6.75
CA ILE A 151 -13.85 -3.88 6.49
C ILE A 151 -13.25 -5.07 5.76
N ASP A 152 -12.34 -4.83 4.83
CA ASP A 152 -11.48 -5.88 4.28
C ASP A 152 -10.01 -5.50 4.36
N PHE A 153 -9.15 -6.49 4.48
CA PHE A 153 -7.71 -6.30 4.56
C PHE A 153 -6.90 -7.55 4.24
N ASN A 154 -5.63 -7.33 3.91
CA ASN A 154 -4.61 -8.37 3.90
C ASN A 154 -3.85 -8.27 5.24
N PRO A 155 -3.57 -9.37 5.93
CA PRO A 155 -2.93 -9.38 7.25
C PRO A 155 -1.40 -9.24 7.15
N ASN A 156 -0.92 -8.21 6.48
CA ASN A 156 0.50 -7.97 6.25
C ASN A 156 1.23 -7.36 7.46
N PHE A 157 0.51 -6.88 8.45
CA PHE A 157 0.99 -6.46 9.76
C PHE A 157 -0.17 -6.43 10.77
N HIS A 158 0.15 -6.46 12.06
CA HIS A 158 -0.83 -6.34 13.13
C HIS A 158 -1.36 -4.90 13.24
N PHE A 159 -2.66 -4.72 13.37
CA PHE A 159 -3.28 -3.40 13.46
C PHE A 159 -4.58 -3.45 14.27
N TRP A 160 -5.21 -2.31 14.47
CA TRP A 160 -6.36 -2.11 15.36
C TRP A 160 -7.54 -3.06 15.15
N ALA A 161 -7.71 -3.67 13.98
CA ALA A 161 -8.84 -4.58 13.75
C ALA A 161 -8.82 -5.79 14.69
N GLU A 162 -7.64 -6.28 15.09
CA GLU A 162 -7.51 -7.39 16.03
C GLU A 162 -8.02 -7.07 17.44
N GLU A 163 -8.00 -5.79 17.82
CA GLU A 163 -8.45 -5.34 19.12
C GLU A 163 -9.97 -5.13 19.16
N ILE A 164 -10.57 -4.67 18.05
CA ILE A 164 -11.97 -4.24 18.06
C ILE A 164 -12.94 -5.18 17.33
N VAL A 165 -12.44 -6.10 16.47
CA VAL A 165 -13.28 -7.05 15.75
C VAL A 165 -13.42 -8.35 16.54
N PRO A 166 -14.62 -8.70 17.02
CA PRO A 166 -14.80 -10.01 17.64
C PRO A 166 -14.52 -11.15 16.66
N PRO A 167 -13.91 -12.27 17.08
CA PRO A 167 -13.62 -13.39 16.17
C PRO A 167 -14.85 -13.95 15.43
N SER A 168 -16.05 -13.85 16.03
CA SER A 168 -17.31 -14.26 15.38
C SER A 168 -17.76 -13.34 14.24
N GLN A 169 -17.17 -12.15 14.13
CA GLN A 169 -17.45 -11.14 13.12
C GLN A 169 -16.31 -11.01 12.09
N GLU A 170 -15.29 -11.85 12.20
CA GLU A 170 -14.22 -11.97 11.22
C GLU A 170 -14.36 -13.26 10.40
N LEU A 171 -14.23 -13.16 9.09
CA LEU A 171 -14.09 -14.30 8.20
C LEU A 171 -12.67 -14.35 7.65
N HIS A 172 -11.99 -15.46 7.91
CA HIS A 172 -10.74 -15.77 7.23
C HIS A 172 -11.07 -16.29 5.83
N VAL A 173 -10.71 -15.52 4.81
CA VAL A 173 -11.03 -15.79 3.41
C VAL A 173 -9.84 -16.47 2.75
N HIS A 174 -10.11 -17.55 2.00
CA HIS A 174 -9.11 -18.31 1.28
C HIS A 174 -9.19 -18.02 -0.23
N TRP A 175 -8.04 -17.93 -0.91
CA TRP A 175 -8.00 -17.64 -2.34
C TRP A 175 -8.60 -18.77 -3.19
N GLU A 176 -8.55 -20.01 -2.73
CA GLU A 176 -9.09 -21.20 -3.37
C GLU A 176 -10.60 -21.09 -3.60
N TRP A 177 -11.32 -20.37 -2.74
CA TRP A 177 -12.75 -20.13 -2.93
C TRP A 177 -13.03 -19.32 -4.20
N ASN A 178 -12.03 -18.55 -4.65
CA ASN A 178 -12.09 -17.75 -5.86
C ASN A 178 -11.38 -18.38 -7.06
N ARG A 179 -10.80 -19.58 -6.92
CA ARG A 179 -9.93 -20.22 -7.94
C ARG A 179 -10.54 -20.20 -9.36
N ARG A 180 -11.85 -20.42 -9.47
CA ARG A 180 -12.58 -20.44 -10.75
C ARG A 180 -12.56 -19.09 -11.51
N ASN A 181 -12.32 -18.00 -10.84
CA ASN A 181 -12.32 -16.63 -11.38
C ASN A 181 -10.89 -16.12 -11.62
N LEU A 182 -9.86 -16.92 -11.28
CA LEU A 182 -8.47 -16.56 -11.46
C LEU A 182 -7.95 -17.04 -12.82
N THR A 183 -7.02 -16.27 -13.40
CA THR A 183 -6.27 -16.71 -14.58
C THR A 183 -5.25 -17.79 -14.21
N GLN A 184 -4.81 -18.57 -15.18
CA GLN A 184 -3.79 -19.60 -14.94
C GLN A 184 -2.50 -19.01 -14.36
N SER A 185 -2.06 -17.83 -14.83
CA SER A 185 -0.88 -17.14 -14.28
C SER A 185 -1.05 -16.71 -12.82
N GLN A 186 -2.27 -16.33 -12.42
CA GLN A 186 -2.55 -15.99 -11.01
C GLN A 186 -2.55 -17.24 -10.12
N ILE A 187 -3.10 -18.34 -10.62
CA ILE A 187 -3.06 -19.62 -9.89
C ILE A 187 -1.61 -20.08 -9.75
N GLN A 188 -0.82 -20.03 -10.84
CA GLN A 188 0.59 -20.41 -10.81
C GLN A 188 1.38 -19.59 -9.78
N TRP A 189 1.12 -18.27 -9.70
CA TRP A 189 1.77 -17.43 -8.69
C TRP A 189 1.50 -17.92 -7.26
N PHE A 190 0.27 -18.32 -6.92
CA PHE A 190 -0.04 -18.89 -5.60
C PHE A 190 0.69 -20.22 -5.37
N GLU A 191 0.76 -21.06 -6.37
CA GLU A 191 1.45 -22.36 -6.32
C GLU A 191 2.97 -22.16 -6.14
N ASP A 192 3.58 -21.23 -6.86
CA ASP A 192 5.01 -20.90 -6.75
C ASP A 192 5.37 -20.33 -5.37
N VAL A 193 4.54 -19.43 -4.83
CA VAL A 193 4.75 -18.88 -3.48
C VAL A 193 4.57 -19.96 -2.42
N THR A 194 3.60 -20.87 -2.59
CA THR A 194 3.41 -22.02 -1.70
C THR A 194 4.65 -22.91 -1.71
N GLU A 195 5.16 -23.27 -2.88
CA GLU A 195 6.36 -24.11 -3.01
C GLU A 195 7.57 -23.48 -2.33
N ARG A 196 7.81 -22.16 -2.57
CA ARG A 196 8.92 -21.43 -1.95
C ARG A 196 8.80 -21.38 -0.42
N GLY A 197 7.61 -21.08 0.11
CA GLY A 197 7.39 -20.90 1.55
C GLY A 197 7.28 -22.21 2.35
N THR A 198 7.12 -23.36 1.68
CA THR A 198 6.99 -24.67 2.35
C THR A 198 8.17 -25.62 2.10
N ARG A 199 9.09 -25.29 1.18
CA ARG A 199 10.28 -26.11 0.91
C ARG A 199 11.23 -26.15 2.11
N GLU A 200 11.94 -27.24 2.27
CA GLU A 200 13.01 -27.34 3.29
C GLU A 200 14.09 -26.26 3.04
N GLY A 201 14.44 -25.53 4.09
CA GLY A 201 15.41 -24.43 4.03
C GLY A 201 14.87 -23.14 3.40
N HIS A 202 13.54 -22.95 3.35
CA HIS A 202 12.95 -21.67 2.94
C HIS A 202 13.43 -20.52 3.84
N THR A 203 13.43 -19.29 3.29
CA THR A 203 13.77 -18.09 4.06
C THR A 203 12.59 -17.61 4.90
N SER A 204 12.85 -16.81 5.95
CA SER A 204 11.78 -16.16 6.72
C SER A 204 10.89 -15.27 5.84
N ALA A 205 11.45 -14.69 4.78
CA ALA A 205 10.70 -13.91 3.81
C ALA A 205 9.77 -14.81 2.97
N ASP A 206 10.25 -15.96 2.48
CA ASP A 206 9.41 -16.92 1.74
C ASP A 206 8.25 -17.41 2.61
N GLU A 207 8.51 -17.71 3.91
CA GLU A 207 7.48 -18.08 4.87
C GLU A 207 6.47 -16.95 5.08
N TYR A 208 6.93 -15.71 5.26
CA TYR A 208 6.07 -14.53 5.40
C TYR A 208 5.15 -14.37 4.17
N TYR A 209 5.71 -14.43 2.95
CA TYR A 209 4.92 -14.33 1.72
C TYR A 209 3.87 -15.43 1.63
N TYR A 210 4.23 -16.65 1.94
CA TYR A 210 3.30 -17.78 1.97
C TYR A 210 2.18 -17.56 2.98
N ARG A 211 2.51 -17.21 4.23
CA ARG A 211 1.51 -17.00 5.27
C ARG A 211 0.58 -15.82 4.98
N VAL A 212 1.13 -14.68 4.60
CA VAL A 212 0.34 -13.46 4.40
C VAL A 212 -0.44 -13.47 3.09
N TYR A 213 0.24 -13.82 1.98
CA TYR A 213 -0.33 -13.63 0.65
C TYR A 213 -0.98 -14.88 0.06
N VAL A 214 -0.73 -16.07 0.63
CA VAL A 214 -1.40 -17.31 0.22
C VAL A 214 -2.38 -17.77 1.28
N LEU A 215 -1.94 -17.93 2.53
CA LEU A 215 -2.81 -18.37 3.60
C LEU A 215 -3.74 -17.25 4.11
N GLY A 216 -3.35 -15.98 4.01
CA GLY A 216 -4.11 -14.86 4.58
C GLY A 216 -4.01 -14.81 6.10
N GLU A 217 -2.88 -15.21 6.65
CA GLU A 217 -2.56 -15.21 8.07
C GLU A 217 -1.64 -14.05 8.41
N TYR A 218 -1.74 -13.56 9.65
CA TYR A 218 -0.72 -12.68 10.18
C TYR A 218 0.61 -13.43 10.28
N ALA A 219 1.66 -12.79 9.86
CA ALA A 219 3.01 -13.31 10.02
C ALA A 219 3.98 -12.18 10.32
N GLU A 220 4.96 -12.47 11.14
CA GLU A 220 6.12 -11.62 11.36
C GLU A 220 7.32 -12.26 10.64
N ILE A 221 8.15 -11.43 10.04
CA ILE A 221 9.44 -11.90 9.56
C ILE A 221 10.34 -12.00 10.79
N SER A 222 10.74 -13.22 11.12
CA SER A 222 11.70 -13.46 12.19
C SER A 222 13.11 -13.43 11.62
N GLY A 223 14.01 -12.67 12.26
CA GLY A 223 15.40 -12.54 11.83
C GLY A 223 15.65 -11.37 10.89
N ASP A 224 16.84 -11.33 10.30
CA ASP A 224 17.28 -10.28 9.42
C ASP A 224 16.58 -10.40 8.06
N ILE A 225 15.81 -9.38 7.69
CA ILE A 225 15.05 -9.35 6.43
C ILE A 225 16.02 -9.15 5.25
N PHE A 226 16.85 -8.13 5.37
CA PHE A 226 17.90 -7.83 4.42
C PHE A 226 19.25 -8.29 5.00
N THR A 227 19.96 -9.07 4.23
CA THR A 227 21.25 -9.66 4.66
C THR A 227 22.31 -9.50 3.57
N PRO A 228 23.59 -9.58 3.90
CA PRO A 228 24.64 -9.60 2.87
C PRO A 228 24.47 -10.71 1.83
N ALA A 229 23.72 -11.77 2.15
CA ALA A 229 23.51 -12.90 1.24
C ALA A 229 22.40 -12.64 0.21
N ASN A 230 21.41 -11.81 0.54
CA ASN A 230 20.28 -11.51 -0.34
C ASN A 230 20.30 -10.11 -0.98
N ILE A 231 21.21 -9.23 -0.54
CA ILE A 231 21.45 -7.93 -1.15
C ILE A 231 22.58 -8.03 -2.17
N ARG A 232 22.28 -7.65 -3.41
CA ARG A 232 23.25 -7.68 -4.51
C ARG A 232 24.19 -6.49 -4.42
N ARG A 233 25.49 -6.77 -4.33
CA ARG A 233 26.58 -5.77 -4.34
C ARG A 233 27.55 -6.05 -5.45
N GLU A 234 27.94 -5.02 -6.18
CA GLU A 234 29.00 -5.11 -7.19
C GLU A 234 29.70 -3.76 -7.35
N LYS A 235 30.94 -3.78 -7.81
CA LYS A 235 31.62 -2.54 -8.18
C LYS A 235 30.93 -1.94 -9.40
N ILE A 236 30.32 -0.77 -9.23
CA ILE A 236 29.54 -0.11 -10.29
C ILE A 236 30.48 0.73 -11.16
N GLU A 237 30.55 0.38 -12.43
CA GLU A 237 31.20 1.24 -13.44
C GLU A 237 30.13 2.17 -14.04
N PRO A 238 30.40 3.48 -14.15
CA PRO A 238 29.44 4.47 -14.65
C PRO A 238 29.01 4.26 -16.10
N THR A 239 29.80 3.51 -16.88
CA THR A 239 29.53 3.26 -18.29
C THR A 239 28.17 2.57 -18.49
N GLY A 240 27.32 3.17 -19.31
CA GLY A 240 25.99 2.63 -19.66
C GLY A 240 24.90 2.88 -18.60
N LEU A 241 25.22 3.54 -17.49
CA LEU A 241 24.20 4.01 -16.55
C LEU A 241 23.50 5.25 -17.12
N THR A 242 22.18 5.29 -17.00
CA THR A 242 21.32 6.38 -17.47
C THR A 242 20.35 6.81 -16.37
N ASN A 243 19.61 7.88 -16.60
CA ASN A 243 18.54 8.33 -15.70
C ASN A 243 19.01 8.51 -14.26
N TYR A 244 20.14 9.20 -14.05
CA TYR A 244 20.59 9.52 -12.70
C TYR A 244 19.58 10.41 -11.98
N PHE A 245 19.21 10.02 -10.77
CA PHE A 245 18.32 10.76 -9.89
C PHE A 245 18.75 10.64 -8.43
N ILE A 246 18.30 11.57 -7.61
CA ILE A 246 18.51 11.54 -6.17
C ILE A 246 17.17 11.36 -5.49
N TYR A 247 17.12 10.53 -4.44
CA TYR A 247 16.01 10.51 -3.50
C TYR A 247 16.52 10.82 -2.09
N GLY A 248 15.83 11.71 -1.38
CA GLY A 248 16.12 12.07 0.00
C GLY A 248 14.88 11.93 0.88
N ASP A 249 15.06 11.27 2.03
CA ASP A 249 14.07 11.16 3.10
C ASP A 249 14.52 12.04 4.27
N PRO A 250 14.00 13.29 4.40
CA PRO A 250 14.44 14.22 5.40
C PRO A 250 13.92 13.88 6.79
N SER A 251 14.82 13.86 7.75
CA SER A 251 14.52 13.85 9.18
C SER A 251 14.74 15.22 9.83
N ALA A 252 14.35 15.35 11.09
CA ALA A 252 14.57 16.57 11.89
C ALA A 252 16.06 16.82 12.24
N LEU A 253 16.97 15.93 11.88
CA LEU A 253 18.41 15.97 12.21
C LEU A 253 18.66 16.11 13.73
N CYS A 254 17.75 15.60 14.53
CA CYS A 254 17.86 15.56 15.98
C CYS A 254 17.23 14.26 16.50
N GLY A 255 17.94 13.58 17.41
CA GLY A 255 17.45 12.34 17.99
C GLY A 255 17.85 11.07 17.23
N ALA A 256 16.92 10.13 17.09
CA ALA A 256 17.18 8.81 16.52
C ALA A 256 17.01 8.73 15.00
N ASP A 257 16.26 9.67 14.38
CA ASP A 257 15.92 9.63 12.96
C ASP A 257 17.04 10.16 12.09
N TYR A 258 17.29 9.50 10.97
CA TYR A 258 18.34 9.87 10.02
C TYR A 258 17.74 10.53 8.78
N PHE A 259 18.44 11.53 8.24
CA PHE A 259 18.25 11.95 6.86
C PHE A 259 18.96 10.94 5.96
N ALA A 260 18.19 10.15 5.24
CA ALA A 260 18.73 9.17 4.31
C ALA A 260 18.65 9.66 2.87
N CYS A 261 19.73 9.50 2.10
CA CYS A 261 19.81 9.96 0.73
C CYS A 261 20.49 8.91 -0.15
N VAL A 262 19.93 8.67 -1.34
CA VAL A 262 20.47 7.72 -2.32
C VAL A 262 20.58 8.37 -3.70
N LEU A 263 21.68 8.08 -4.40
CA LEU A 263 21.89 8.37 -5.80
C LEU A 263 21.61 7.10 -6.61
N GLY A 264 20.53 7.11 -7.35
CA GLY A 264 20.08 6.02 -8.22
C GLY A 264 20.40 6.28 -9.69
N ALA A 265 20.60 5.20 -10.45
CA ALA A 265 20.67 5.21 -11.91
C ALA A 265 20.10 3.92 -12.49
N GLU A 266 19.72 3.91 -13.75
CA GLU A 266 19.14 2.74 -14.42
C GLU A 266 20.11 2.17 -15.46
N ARG A 267 20.16 0.84 -15.55
CA ARG A 267 20.78 0.08 -16.65
C ARG A 267 20.12 -1.30 -16.78
N ASP A 268 19.70 -1.67 -17.97
CA ASP A 268 19.15 -2.98 -18.31
C ASP A 268 17.94 -3.42 -17.46
N GLY A 269 17.11 -2.44 -17.05
CA GLY A 269 15.93 -2.69 -16.22
C GLY A 269 16.24 -2.94 -14.73
N LEU A 270 17.45 -2.64 -14.27
CA LEU A 270 17.86 -2.69 -12.88
C LEU A 270 18.11 -1.28 -12.34
N LEU A 271 17.83 -1.09 -11.06
CA LEU A 271 18.22 0.11 -10.31
C LEU A 271 19.61 -0.11 -9.72
N TYR A 272 20.52 0.80 -10.02
CA TYR A 272 21.85 0.87 -9.42
C TYR A 272 21.91 1.98 -8.38
N ILE A 273 22.13 1.64 -7.10
CA ILE A 273 22.44 2.62 -6.07
C ILE A 273 23.93 2.90 -6.14
N VAL A 274 24.26 3.98 -6.83
CA VAL A 274 25.64 4.38 -7.17
C VAL A 274 26.35 4.92 -5.95
N ASP A 275 25.63 5.69 -5.13
CA ASP A 275 26.12 6.26 -3.88
C ASP A 275 24.95 6.45 -2.89
N ALA A 276 25.25 6.47 -1.60
CA ALA A 276 24.26 6.69 -0.57
C ALA A 276 24.90 7.23 0.71
N PHE A 277 24.18 8.06 1.43
CA PHE A 277 24.58 8.46 2.78
C PHE A 277 23.36 8.60 3.69
N SER A 278 23.59 8.48 5.00
CA SER A 278 22.62 8.84 6.02
C SER A 278 23.29 9.59 7.16
N THR A 279 22.60 10.56 7.72
CA THR A 279 23.10 11.37 8.84
C THR A 279 21.98 11.82 9.74
N ASN A 280 22.26 11.84 11.06
CA ASN A 280 21.40 12.44 12.08
C ASN A 280 22.04 13.70 12.70
N VAL A 281 23.15 14.14 12.13
CA VAL A 281 23.90 15.33 12.55
C VAL A 281 24.17 16.24 11.36
N GLY A 282 24.46 17.50 11.61
CA GLY A 282 24.73 18.49 10.57
C GLY A 282 23.53 19.36 10.27
N GLY A 283 23.66 20.20 9.26
CA GLY A 283 22.62 21.12 8.83
C GLY A 283 22.02 20.74 7.48
N LYS A 284 20.85 21.31 7.16
CA LYS A 284 20.22 21.15 5.84
C LYS A 284 21.11 21.61 4.69
N LEU A 285 22.02 22.58 4.96
CA LEU A 285 23.01 23.08 3.98
C LEU A 285 24.05 22.00 3.67
N ASP A 286 24.59 21.30 4.68
CA ASP A 286 25.59 20.27 4.49
C ASP A 286 25.05 19.13 3.60
N ILE A 287 23.78 18.79 3.78
CA ILE A 287 23.06 17.80 2.96
C ILE A 287 22.90 18.29 1.53
N ALA A 288 22.45 19.54 1.36
CA ALA A 288 22.28 20.14 0.04
C ALA A 288 23.61 20.24 -0.72
N GLU A 289 24.72 20.58 -0.03
CA GLU A 289 26.05 20.61 -0.63
C GLU A 289 26.49 19.21 -1.08
N HIS A 290 26.23 18.17 -0.29
CA HIS A 290 26.50 16.78 -0.70
C HIS A 290 25.72 16.38 -1.96
N MET A 291 24.43 16.70 -2.01
CA MET A 291 23.61 16.46 -3.20
C MET A 291 24.11 17.26 -4.43
N GLN A 292 24.59 18.50 -4.23
CA GLN A 292 25.19 19.30 -5.32
C GLN A 292 26.46 18.65 -5.89
N VAL A 293 27.30 18.06 -5.02
CA VAL A 293 28.48 17.30 -5.47
C VAL A 293 28.07 16.15 -6.39
N TRP A 294 27.00 15.45 -6.06
CA TRP A 294 26.45 14.42 -6.96
C TRP A 294 25.93 14.99 -8.27
N CYS A 295 25.20 16.11 -8.22
CA CYS A 295 24.73 16.78 -9.43
C CYS A 295 25.87 17.25 -10.35
N LEU A 296 27.01 17.70 -9.79
CA LEU A 296 28.18 18.10 -10.57
C LEU A 296 28.95 16.91 -11.16
N LYS A 297 28.94 15.76 -10.46
CA LYS A 297 29.71 14.57 -10.86
C LYS A 297 28.93 13.70 -11.85
N TYR A 298 27.61 13.66 -11.73
CA TYR A 298 26.72 12.84 -12.52
C TYR A 298 25.64 13.70 -13.21
N ASP A 299 25.15 13.28 -14.35
CA ASP A 299 24.05 13.98 -15.07
C ASP A 299 22.71 13.75 -14.35
N VAL A 300 22.58 14.25 -13.11
CA VAL A 300 21.37 14.14 -12.29
C VAL A 300 20.30 15.07 -12.87
N ARG A 301 19.16 14.51 -13.26
CA ARG A 301 18.06 15.23 -13.90
C ARG A 301 16.89 15.50 -12.98
N GLU A 302 16.71 14.68 -11.94
CA GLU A 302 15.61 14.80 -11.00
C GLU A 302 16.09 14.51 -9.57
N ILE A 303 15.59 15.30 -8.64
CA ILE A 303 15.80 15.12 -7.21
C ILE A 303 14.41 14.98 -6.57
N TRP A 304 14.17 13.91 -5.85
CA TRP A 304 12.92 13.63 -5.18
C TRP A 304 13.12 13.73 -3.67
N ILE A 305 12.36 14.61 -3.01
CA ILE A 305 12.41 14.78 -1.55
C ILE A 305 11.09 14.37 -0.95
N GLU A 306 11.13 13.52 0.07
CA GLU A 306 9.92 13.13 0.77
C GLU A 306 9.23 14.34 1.40
N GLY A 307 7.98 14.59 1.02
CA GLY A 307 7.18 15.73 1.43
C GLY A 307 6.04 15.39 2.38
N ASN A 308 6.01 14.18 2.96
CA ASN A 308 4.92 13.78 3.85
C ASN A 308 4.91 14.53 5.18
N GLY A 309 6.08 14.95 5.66
CA GLY A 309 6.28 15.68 6.90
C GLY A 309 6.58 17.16 6.71
N LEU A 310 6.54 17.90 7.83
CA LEU A 310 6.90 19.32 7.86
C LEU A 310 8.36 19.55 7.44
N VAL A 311 9.25 18.66 7.87
CA VAL A 311 10.70 18.77 7.63
C VAL A 311 11.02 18.67 6.15
N GLY A 312 10.40 17.71 5.44
CA GLY A 312 10.60 17.56 3.99
C GLY A 312 10.08 18.74 3.19
N LYS A 313 8.90 19.28 3.57
CA LYS A 313 8.37 20.50 2.95
C LYS A 313 9.30 21.69 3.16
N GLN A 314 9.79 21.88 4.39
CA GLN A 314 10.75 22.95 4.70
C GLN A 314 12.08 22.79 3.93
N PHE A 315 12.60 21.56 3.86
CA PHE A 315 13.81 21.30 3.07
C PHE A 315 13.61 21.64 1.59
N TYR A 316 12.49 21.23 1.02
CA TYR A 316 12.13 21.56 -0.36
C TYR A 316 11.98 23.07 -0.58
N GLU A 317 11.29 23.77 0.30
CA GLU A 317 11.08 25.24 0.19
C GLU A 317 12.40 26.02 0.34
N GLU A 318 13.28 25.62 1.26
CA GLU A 318 14.55 26.30 1.54
C GLU A 318 15.62 25.99 0.48
N GLN A 319 15.69 24.75 -0.02
CA GLN A 319 16.76 24.30 -0.89
C GLN A 319 16.36 24.14 -2.37
N GLY A 320 15.06 24.14 -2.69
CA GLY A 320 14.58 23.86 -4.04
C GLY A 320 15.12 24.82 -5.10
N SER A 321 15.30 26.11 -4.77
CA SER A 321 15.87 27.11 -5.68
C SER A 321 17.35 26.86 -6.02
N THR A 322 18.09 26.21 -5.12
CA THR A 322 19.51 25.88 -5.25
C THR A 322 19.74 24.85 -6.38
N PHE A 323 18.74 24.02 -6.66
CA PHE A 323 18.81 22.96 -7.67
C PHE A 323 18.10 23.28 -9.00
N GLY A 324 17.85 24.56 -9.28
CA GLY A 324 17.44 25.01 -10.61
C GLY A 324 16.14 24.38 -11.15
N GLY A 325 15.22 23.96 -10.27
CA GLY A 325 13.92 23.40 -10.68
C GLY A 325 13.91 21.90 -10.93
N ILE A 326 15.02 21.18 -10.73
CA ILE A 326 15.05 19.71 -10.85
C ILE A 326 14.61 18.97 -9.56
N MET A 327 14.39 19.70 -8.47
CA MET A 327 13.90 19.13 -7.20
C MET A 327 12.38 19.07 -7.19
N HIS A 328 11.83 17.94 -6.80
CA HIS A 328 10.40 17.65 -6.76
C HIS A 328 9.99 17.05 -5.41
N PRO A 329 8.80 17.41 -4.88
CA PRO A 329 8.28 16.75 -3.71
C PRO A 329 7.79 15.34 -4.06
N TYR A 330 8.11 14.36 -3.22
CA TYR A 330 7.61 12.99 -3.31
C TYR A 330 6.70 12.71 -2.12
N THR A 331 5.57 12.07 -2.37
CA THR A 331 4.61 11.73 -1.32
C THR A 331 4.44 10.21 -1.26
N ASN A 332 4.85 9.62 -0.16
CA ASN A 332 4.53 8.25 0.19
C ASN A 332 3.10 8.17 0.70
N ARG A 333 2.31 7.22 0.18
CA ARG A 333 0.87 7.13 0.44
C ARG A 333 0.47 5.93 1.30
N ASP A 334 1.35 4.96 1.40
CA ASP A 334 1.10 3.70 2.09
C ASP A 334 1.96 3.57 3.36
N ASN A 335 1.58 2.64 4.23
CA ASN A 335 2.38 2.33 5.42
C ASN A 335 3.81 1.93 5.04
N LYS A 336 4.79 2.51 5.72
CA LYS A 336 6.24 2.32 5.48
C LYS A 336 6.63 0.85 5.45
N HIS A 337 6.32 0.10 6.50
CA HIS A 337 6.67 -1.33 6.58
C HIS A 337 5.98 -2.16 5.48
N GLY A 338 4.69 -1.87 5.21
CA GLY A 338 3.95 -2.55 4.14
C GLY A 338 4.56 -2.34 2.75
N ARG A 339 5.13 -1.14 2.48
CA ARG A 339 5.82 -0.84 1.22
C ARG A 339 7.15 -1.57 1.11
N ILE A 340 7.97 -1.50 2.16
CA ILE A 340 9.29 -2.13 2.19
C ILE A 340 9.17 -3.65 2.02
N ILE A 341 8.29 -4.28 2.77
CA ILE A 341 8.05 -5.73 2.66
C ILE A 341 7.40 -6.08 1.31
N GLY A 342 6.45 -5.26 0.83
CA GLY A 342 5.83 -5.46 -0.49
C GLY A 342 6.83 -5.42 -1.65
N ASN A 343 7.94 -4.72 -1.50
CA ASN A 343 9.02 -4.61 -2.49
C ASN A 343 10.25 -5.46 -2.16
N TYR A 344 10.21 -6.28 -1.10
CA TYR A 344 11.37 -7.08 -0.68
C TYR A 344 12.03 -7.85 -1.82
N GLU A 345 11.26 -8.67 -2.56
CA GLU A 345 11.77 -9.48 -3.66
C GLU A 345 12.39 -8.59 -4.77
N ASN A 346 11.76 -7.48 -5.06
CA ASN A 346 12.24 -6.53 -6.05
C ASN A 346 13.56 -5.87 -5.60
N ILE A 347 13.65 -5.47 -4.33
CA ILE A 347 14.87 -4.89 -3.77
C ILE A 347 16.02 -5.90 -3.87
N CYS A 348 15.78 -7.16 -3.48
CA CYS A 348 16.81 -8.21 -3.54
C CYS A 348 17.24 -8.59 -4.97
N THR A 349 16.32 -8.50 -5.96
CA THR A 349 16.58 -8.97 -7.32
C THR A 349 16.84 -7.87 -8.34
N LYS A 350 16.32 -6.66 -8.11
CA LYS A 350 16.34 -5.54 -9.08
C LYS A 350 17.20 -4.37 -8.64
N VAL A 351 17.63 -4.33 -7.38
CA VAL A 351 18.51 -3.28 -6.88
C VAL A 351 19.93 -3.80 -6.71
N VAL A 352 20.88 -3.05 -7.25
CA VAL A 352 22.31 -3.35 -7.19
C VAL A 352 23.01 -2.21 -6.46
N PHE A 353 23.71 -2.53 -5.37
CA PHE A 353 24.42 -1.55 -4.58
C PHE A 353 25.90 -1.52 -4.95
N ASN A 354 26.46 -0.31 -4.98
CA ASN A 354 27.90 -0.16 -5.23
C ASN A 354 28.73 -0.77 -4.08
N ASP A 355 29.78 -1.48 -4.44
CA ASP A 355 30.65 -2.11 -3.45
C ASP A 355 31.76 -1.17 -3.00
N THR A 356 31.39 -0.19 -2.14
CA THR A 356 32.31 0.79 -1.53
C THR A 356 32.22 0.73 0.00
N PRO A 357 33.23 1.24 0.73
CA PRO A 357 33.17 1.32 2.20
C PRO A 357 32.00 2.19 2.70
N GLU A 358 31.70 3.30 2.02
CA GLU A 358 30.60 4.20 2.36
C GLU A 358 29.25 3.49 2.21
N MET A 359 29.07 2.75 1.12
CA MET A 359 27.86 1.93 0.90
C MET A 359 27.77 0.82 1.95
N ALA A 360 28.87 0.22 2.38
CA ALA A 360 28.86 -0.78 3.44
C ALA A 360 28.33 -0.21 4.77
N ALA A 361 28.70 1.05 5.11
CA ALA A 361 28.18 1.74 6.28
C ALA A 361 26.67 2.02 6.16
N PHE A 362 26.21 2.46 4.99
CA PHE A 362 24.77 2.66 4.71
C PHE A 362 23.99 1.34 4.82
N LEU A 363 24.49 0.26 4.24
CA LEU A 363 23.87 -1.06 4.26
C LEU A 363 23.85 -1.69 5.65
N SER A 364 24.74 -1.33 6.57
CA SER A 364 24.69 -1.86 7.93
C SER A 364 23.35 -1.56 8.61
N GLN A 365 22.78 -0.36 8.42
CA GLN A 365 21.45 -0.03 8.92
C GLN A 365 20.32 -0.75 8.14
N VAL A 366 20.50 -0.98 6.84
CA VAL A 366 19.56 -1.79 6.06
C VAL A 366 19.46 -3.22 6.60
N TYR A 367 20.57 -3.80 7.04
CA TYR A 367 20.61 -5.14 7.62
C TYR A 367 20.01 -5.22 9.03
N GLU A 368 19.93 -4.09 9.74
CA GLU A 368 19.30 -4.02 11.07
C GLU A 368 17.76 -3.93 10.98
N TYR A 369 17.21 -3.70 9.76
CA TYR A 369 15.78 -3.56 9.58
C TYR A 369 15.01 -4.82 9.97
N THR A 370 14.01 -4.64 10.82
CA THR A 370 13.00 -5.64 11.17
C THR A 370 11.61 -5.06 10.94
N ASN A 371 10.62 -5.89 10.64
CA ASN A 371 9.24 -5.42 10.47
C ASN A 371 8.51 -5.21 11.81
N LYS A 372 9.25 -5.18 12.91
CA LYS A 372 8.68 -4.86 14.23
C LYS A 372 8.62 -3.34 14.37
N ASP A 373 7.43 -2.86 14.66
CA ASP A 373 7.21 -1.45 15.02
C ASP A 373 7.84 -1.18 16.40
N SER A 374 9.15 -1.07 16.42
CA SER A 374 9.91 -0.73 17.61
C SER A 374 10.63 0.58 17.37
N ALA A 375 10.44 1.56 18.25
CA ALA A 375 11.12 2.86 18.28
C ALA A 375 12.68 2.76 18.36
N LYS A 376 13.26 1.58 18.20
CA LYS A 376 14.68 1.28 18.28
C LYS A 376 15.30 0.83 16.95
N VAL A 377 14.49 0.63 15.89
CA VAL A 377 14.99 0.16 14.61
C VAL A 377 15.05 1.34 13.64
N HIS A 378 16.24 1.65 13.16
CA HIS A 378 16.44 2.66 12.11
C HIS A 378 16.00 2.04 10.76
N ASP A 379 14.93 2.54 10.19
CA ASP A 379 14.39 2.07 8.92
C ASP A 379 14.51 3.11 7.79
N ASP A 380 15.15 4.25 8.06
CA ASP A 380 15.26 5.36 7.11
C ASP A 380 16.06 4.99 5.86
N ASN A 381 17.17 4.23 6.02
CA ASN A 381 18.00 3.82 4.89
C ASN A 381 17.25 2.87 3.93
N ILE A 382 16.56 1.88 4.46
CA ILE A 382 15.81 0.94 3.60
C ILE A 382 14.56 1.60 3.01
N ASP A 383 13.93 2.56 3.71
CA ASP A 383 12.81 3.31 3.14
C ASP A 383 13.27 4.23 2.01
N ALA A 384 14.44 4.85 2.12
CA ALA A 384 15.03 5.61 1.03
C ALA A 384 15.30 4.73 -0.20
N VAL A 385 15.85 3.53 -0.01
CA VAL A 385 16.05 2.56 -1.09
C VAL A 385 14.73 2.11 -1.71
N ASN A 386 13.73 1.80 -0.89
CA ASN A 386 12.42 1.40 -1.34
C ASN A 386 11.73 2.49 -2.18
N SER A 387 11.78 3.73 -1.71
CA SER A 387 11.20 4.87 -2.43
C SER A 387 11.94 5.16 -3.73
N ALA A 388 13.28 5.04 -3.74
CA ALA A 388 14.08 5.14 -4.97
C ALA A 388 13.71 4.03 -5.96
N TYR A 389 13.50 2.79 -5.50
CA TYR A 389 13.02 1.69 -6.34
C TYR A 389 11.63 2.00 -6.95
N GLU A 390 10.69 2.48 -6.16
CA GLU A 390 9.35 2.84 -6.65
C GLU A 390 9.39 3.95 -7.72
N ILE A 391 10.25 4.95 -7.55
CA ILE A 391 10.47 6.00 -8.54
C ILE A 391 11.06 5.41 -9.83
N ALA A 392 12.11 4.61 -9.70
CA ALA A 392 12.79 4.01 -10.84
C ALA A 392 11.86 3.06 -11.63
N HIS A 393 11.05 2.27 -10.92
CA HIS A 393 10.05 1.40 -11.53
C HIS A 393 8.98 2.18 -12.31
N ARG A 394 8.48 3.28 -11.76
CA ARG A 394 7.41 4.08 -12.38
C ARG A 394 7.89 4.95 -13.53
N ARG A 395 9.14 5.42 -13.48
CA ARG A 395 9.64 6.48 -14.39
C ARG A 395 10.71 6.03 -15.35
N TYR A 396 11.56 5.09 -14.95
CA TYR A 396 12.79 4.79 -15.69
C TYR A 396 12.85 3.35 -16.22
N GLY A 397 11.76 2.60 -16.10
CA GLY A 397 11.65 1.28 -16.75
C GLY A 397 12.31 0.13 -16.00
N VAL A 398 12.67 0.31 -14.73
CA VAL A 398 13.06 -0.80 -13.85
C VAL A 398 11.85 -1.76 -13.71
N LYS A 399 12.05 -3.05 -14.05
CA LYS A 399 10.95 -4.03 -14.17
C LYS A 399 11.05 -5.15 -13.16
#